data_b54245df990d3aad9aa6b15c31ed3193
#
_entry.id   b54245df990d3aad9aa6b15c31ed3193
#
_cell.length_a   1.000
_cell.length_b   1.000
_cell.length_c   1.000
_cell.angle_alpha   90.00
_cell.angle_beta   90.00
_cell.angle_gamma   90.00
#
_symmetry.space_group_name_H-M   'P 1'
#
loop_
_entity.id
_entity.type
_entity.pdbx_description
1 polymer ?
#
loop_
_entity_poly.entity_id
_entity_poly.type
_entity_poly.pdbx_seq_one_letter_code
_entity_poly.pdbx_strand_id
1 'polypeptide(L)'
;MIGQNLSAQLSKASLTALVGVNGAGKSTLLRTLTGEQKPIAGEVLLSGKPIQSYSRCERARQIAVVLTQRVEASQMLAEEVVALGRLPYTNLMGSLKSADLEVVNHAIRVTGITHLRQRRIGSLSDGERQRVMLAKALAQETPFILMDEPTAFLDYPSRTETFLLLRKLAHEERKSILLSTHDLDLALKCCDQIWLLDKGTLTIGSPQDFSQNKALDRAFSTPNFQFDTTKFLTL
;
A
#
# COMPACT_ATOMS: atom_id res chain seq x y z
N MET A 1 -4.07 3.24 -22.79
CA MET A 1 -4.33 4.46 -22.00
C MET A 1 -5.23 4.05 -20.84
N ILE A 2 -4.90 4.39 -19.59
CA ILE A 2 -5.63 3.89 -18.41
C ILE A 2 -6.84 4.76 -18.10
N GLY A 3 -6.77 6.04 -18.36
CA GLY A 3 -7.85 6.98 -18.10
C GLY A 3 -7.55 8.37 -18.64
N GLN A 4 -8.59 9.19 -18.70
CA GLN A 4 -8.50 10.59 -19.09
C GLN A 4 -9.04 11.44 -17.93
N ASN A 5 -8.37 12.58 -17.66
CA ASN A 5 -8.78 13.53 -16.63
C ASN A 5 -8.92 12.93 -15.22
N LEU A 6 -8.00 12.01 -14.86
CA LEU A 6 -7.94 11.49 -13.49
C LEU A 6 -7.41 12.60 -12.57
N SER A 7 -8.18 12.96 -11.55
CA SER A 7 -7.77 13.90 -10.51
C SER A 7 -8.04 13.29 -9.15
N ALA A 8 -7.00 13.23 -8.30
CA ALA A 8 -7.08 12.63 -6.98
C ALA A 8 -6.06 13.25 -6.03
N GLN A 9 -6.41 13.25 -4.77
CA GLN A 9 -5.51 13.62 -3.68
C GLN A 9 -5.55 12.55 -2.60
N LEU A 10 -4.40 11.99 -2.25
CA LEU A 10 -4.30 11.05 -1.14
C LEU A 10 -4.39 11.80 0.18
N SER A 11 -5.33 11.41 1.03
CA SER A 11 -5.55 12.02 2.34
C SER A 11 -4.39 11.71 3.29
N LYS A 12 -4.11 12.65 4.20
CA LYS A 12 -3.07 12.45 5.23
C LYS A 12 -3.56 11.47 6.30
N ALA A 13 -2.65 10.65 6.82
CA ALA A 13 -2.91 9.72 7.92
C ALA A 13 -4.17 8.87 7.67
N SER A 14 -4.31 8.33 6.48
CA SER A 14 -5.49 7.58 6.04
C SER A 14 -5.11 6.31 5.30
N LEU A 15 -5.98 5.32 5.37
CA LEU A 15 -5.91 4.10 4.57
C LEU A 15 -6.88 4.23 3.39
N THR A 16 -6.34 4.23 2.17
CA THR A 16 -7.10 4.34 0.93
C THR A 16 -6.98 3.07 0.11
N ALA A 17 -8.08 2.50 -0.34
CA ALA A 17 -8.10 1.36 -1.26
C ALA A 17 -8.33 1.82 -2.71
N LEU A 18 -7.45 1.41 -3.61
CA LEU A 18 -7.61 1.50 -5.06
C LEU A 18 -8.25 0.20 -5.56
N VAL A 19 -9.50 0.27 -5.96
CA VAL A 19 -10.28 -0.87 -6.44
C VAL A 19 -10.68 -0.69 -7.90
N GLY A 20 -11.03 -1.79 -8.55
CA GLY A 20 -11.45 -1.82 -9.96
C GLY A 20 -11.29 -3.22 -10.52
N VAL A 21 -11.97 -3.51 -11.61
CA VAL A 21 -11.91 -4.81 -12.28
C VAL A 21 -10.48 -5.13 -12.77
N ASN A 22 -10.22 -6.39 -13.08
CA ASN A 22 -8.94 -6.80 -13.64
C ASN A 22 -8.69 -6.05 -14.97
N GLY A 23 -7.46 -5.56 -15.13
CA GLY A 23 -7.10 -4.78 -16.32
C GLY A 23 -7.53 -3.31 -16.31
N ALA A 24 -8.23 -2.82 -15.26
CA ALA A 24 -8.61 -1.40 -15.16
C ALA A 24 -7.41 -0.43 -15.13
N GLY A 25 -6.20 -0.92 -14.80
CA GLY A 25 -4.98 -0.11 -14.80
C GLY A 25 -4.48 0.29 -13.41
N LYS A 26 -4.93 -0.38 -12.34
CA LYS A 26 -4.53 -0.09 -10.95
C LYS A 26 -3.01 -0.06 -10.76
N SER A 27 -2.30 -1.12 -11.16
CA SER A 27 -0.83 -1.19 -11.04
C SER A 27 -0.12 -0.13 -11.87
N THR A 28 -0.65 0.23 -13.04
CA THR A 28 -0.08 1.30 -13.86
C THR A 28 -0.30 2.68 -13.21
N LEU A 29 -1.47 2.91 -12.61
CA LEU A 29 -1.71 4.12 -11.82
C LEU A 29 -0.74 4.20 -10.65
N LEU A 30 -0.54 3.12 -9.89
CA LEU A 30 0.43 3.06 -8.80
C LEU A 30 1.86 3.38 -9.29
N ARG A 31 2.31 2.76 -10.39
CA ARG A 31 3.64 3.06 -10.98
C ARG A 31 3.77 4.52 -11.42
N THR A 32 2.68 5.12 -11.86
CA THR A 32 2.66 6.55 -12.22
C THR A 32 2.78 7.41 -10.95
N LEU A 33 2.05 7.06 -9.88
CA LEU A 33 2.08 7.76 -8.60
C LEU A 33 3.44 7.61 -7.87
N THR A 34 4.17 6.51 -8.10
CA THR A 34 5.55 6.34 -7.56
C THR A 34 6.61 7.02 -8.42
N GLY A 35 6.25 7.54 -9.59
CA GLY A 35 7.17 8.15 -10.56
C GLY A 35 8.06 7.14 -11.30
N GLU A 36 7.74 5.84 -11.24
CA GLU A 36 8.38 4.81 -12.07
C GLU A 36 7.96 4.92 -13.53
N GLN A 37 6.71 5.34 -13.76
CA GLN A 37 6.16 5.59 -15.08
C GLN A 37 5.75 7.06 -15.20
N LYS A 38 6.13 7.71 -16.31
CA LYS A 38 5.67 9.08 -16.58
C LYS A 38 4.22 9.07 -17.03
N PRO A 39 3.37 10.01 -16.56
CA PRO A 39 2.04 10.20 -17.13
C PRO A 39 2.15 10.64 -18.60
N ILE A 40 1.18 10.23 -19.43
CA ILE A 40 1.10 10.66 -20.86
C ILE A 40 0.76 12.15 -20.92
N ALA A 41 -0.12 12.62 -20.02
CA ALA A 41 -0.48 14.02 -19.87
C ALA A 41 -0.78 14.29 -18.39
N GLY A 42 -0.78 15.56 -17.98
CA GLY A 42 -0.92 15.95 -16.58
C GLY A 42 0.36 15.73 -15.78
N GLU A 43 0.25 15.78 -14.47
CA GLU A 43 1.37 15.67 -13.55
C GLU A 43 0.98 14.95 -12.25
N VAL A 44 1.98 14.41 -11.58
CA VAL A 44 1.85 13.89 -10.20
C VAL A 44 2.63 14.82 -9.30
N LEU A 45 1.94 15.39 -8.31
CA LEU A 45 2.56 16.25 -7.30
C LEU A 45 2.83 15.45 -6.02
N LEU A 46 4.07 15.51 -5.55
CA LEU A 46 4.50 14.97 -4.28
C LEU A 46 4.86 16.14 -3.36
N SER A 47 4.09 16.32 -2.29
CA SER A 47 4.28 17.48 -1.39
C SER A 47 4.30 18.82 -2.12
N GLY A 48 3.46 19.00 -3.13
CA GLY A 48 3.31 20.23 -3.91
C GLY A 48 4.35 20.46 -5.02
N LYS A 49 5.25 19.48 -5.26
CA LYS A 49 6.26 19.55 -6.34
C LYS A 49 6.08 18.39 -7.31
N PRO A 50 6.33 18.57 -8.62
CA PRO A 50 6.26 17.47 -9.57
C PRO A 50 7.17 16.31 -9.16
N ILE A 51 6.62 15.07 -9.14
CA ILE A 51 7.38 13.88 -8.70
C ILE A 51 8.65 13.65 -9.52
N GLN A 52 8.65 14.09 -10.78
CA GLN A 52 9.79 13.97 -11.68
C GLN A 52 10.96 14.91 -11.30
N SER A 53 10.72 15.95 -10.47
CA SER A 53 11.77 16.85 -9.98
C SER A 53 12.59 16.25 -8.84
N TYR A 54 12.12 15.16 -8.24
CA TYR A 54 12.85 14.48 -7.17
C TYR A 54 13.87 13.49 -7.74
N SER A 55 15.07 13.47 -7.19
CA SER A 55 16.04 12.39 -7.40
C SER A 55 15.46 11.06 -6.85
N ARG A 56 16.05 9.92 -7.26
CA ARG A 56 15.63 8.60 -6.74
C ARG A 56 15.73 8.52 -5.22
N CYS A 57 16.79 9.06 -4.64
CA CYS A 57 17.02 9.04 -3.20
C CYS A 57 16.00 9.93 -2.45
N GLU A 58 15.76 11.15 -2.93
CA GLU A 58 14.75 12.05 -2.35
C GLU A 58 13.36 11.43 -2.42
N ARG A 59 12.99 10.81 -3.54
CA ARG A 59 11.72 10.11 -3.72
C ARG A 59 11.58 8.93 -2.77
N ALA A 60 12.65 8.14 -2.58
CA ALA A 60 12.69 7.04 -1.63
C ALA A 60 12.57 7.49 -0.16
N ARG A 61 12.84 8.77 0.15
CA ARG A 61 12.56 9.36 1.48
C ARG A 61 11.14 9.88 1.62
N GLN A 62 10.35 9.87 0.56
CA GLN A 62 8.97 10.34 0.57
C GLN A 62 7.96 9.21 0.38
N ILE A 63 8.28 8.20 -0.42
CA ILE A 63 7.37 7.11 -0.79
C ILE A 63 8.06 5.77 -0.54
N ALA A 64 7.44 4.93 0.29
CA ALA A 64 7.75 3.50 0.34
C ALA A 64 6.83 2.73 -0.60
N VAL A 65 7.36 1.70 -1.24
CA VAL A 65 6.60 0.86 -2.18
C VAL A 65 6.69 -0.59 -1.74
N VAL A 66 5.53 -1.25 -1.66
CA VAL A 66 5.42 -2.70 -1.42
C VAL A 66 4.75 -3.33 -2.64
N LEU A 67 5.50 -4.16 -3.36
CA LEU A 67 5.03 -4.86 -4.55
C LEU A 67 4.56 -6.27 -4.21
N THR A 68 3.68 -6.82 -5.05
CA THR A 68 3.16 -8.19 -4.95
C THR A 68 4.24 -9.26 -5.17
N GLN A 69 5.40 -8.89 -5.73
CA GLN A 69 6.47 -9.84 -6.08
C GLN A 69 7.09 -10.48 -4.84
N ARG A 70 7.31 -11.80 -4.91
CA ARG A 70 8.05 -12.52 -3.86
C ARG A 70 9.48 -11.98 -3.80
N VAL A 71 9.91 -11.64 -2.58
CA VAL A 71 11.30 -11.20 -2.35
C VAL A 71 12.22 -12.40 -2.51
N GLU A 72 13.18 -12.31 -3.44
CA GLU A 72 14.18 -13.36 -3.69
C GLU A 72 15.23 -13.50 -2.56
N ALA A 73 15.16 -12.67 -1.53
CA ALA A 73 16.08 -12.65 -0.39
C ALA A 73 15.85 -13.81 0.60
N SER A 74 15.68 -15.04 0.11
CA SER A 74 15.31 -16.22 0.91
C SER A 74 16.25 -16.53 2.07
N GLN A 75 17.52 -16.15 1.97
CA GLN A 75 18.57 -16.41 2.97
C GLN A 75 18.72 -15.31 4.03
N MET A 76 18.21 -14.11 3.76
CA MET A 76 18.31 -13.00 4.71
C MET A 76 17.42 -13.24 5.94
N LEU A 77 17.87 -12.73 7.10
CA LEU A 77 17.06 -12.69 8.30
C LEU A 77 15.95 -11.61 8.17
N ALA A 78 14.84 -11.82 8.87
CA ALA A 78 13.73 -10.87 8.84
C ALA A 78 14.17 -9.44 9.24
N GLU A 79 14.99 -9.31 10.30
CA GLU A 79 15.50 -8.01 10.73
C GLU A 79 16.44 -7.37 9.70
N GLU A 80 17.22 -8.14 8.96
CA GLU A 80 18.07 -7.63 7.89
C GLU A 80 17.23 -7.05 6.75
N VAL A 81 16.13 -7.75 6.38
CA VAL A 81 15.19 -7.22 5.39
C VAL A 81 14.52 -5.94 5.85
N VAL A 82 14.11 -5.85 7.13
CA VAL A 82 13.56 -4.60 7.68
C VAL A 82 14.59 -3.47 7.62
N ALA A 83 15.85 -3.77 7.94
CA ALA A 83 16.96 -2.83 7.90
C ALA A 83 17.22 -2.25 6.49
N LEU A 84 16.90 -2.99 5.42
CA LEU A 84 16.94 -2.45 4.05
C LEU A 84 16.05 -1.21 3.85
N GLY A 85 15.02 -1.03 4.68
CA GLY A 85 14.19 0.19 4.70
C GLY A 85 15.02 1.45 4.97
N ARG A 86 16.19 1.33 5.62
CA ARG A 86 17.08 2.46 5.93
C ARG A 86 18.04 2.84 4.81
N LEU A 87 18.10 2.08 3.70
CA LEU A 87 19.02 2.36 2.58
C LEU A 87 19.00 3.83 2.09
N PRO A 88 17.84 4.52 1.99
CA PRO A 88 17.83 5.92 1.57
C PRO A 88 18.57 6.89 2.51
N TYR A 89 18.90 6.45 3.71
CA TYR A 89 19.53 7.26 4.77
C TYR A 89 20.97 6.85 5.07
N THR A 90 21.42 5.71 4.51
CA THR A 90 22.78 5.20 4.73
C THR A 90 23.79 5.85 3.77
N ASN A 91 25.07 5.69 4.11
CA ASN A 91 26.17 6.03 3.22
C ASN A 91 26.35 4.96 2.11
N LEU A 92 27.35 5.13 1.23
CA LEU A 92 27.68 4.19 0.15
C LEU A 92 28.01 2.78 0.64
N MET A 93 28.48 2.62 1.87
CA MET A 93 28.77 1.31 2.49
C MET A 93 27.56 0.67 3.17
N GLY A 94 26.39 1.32 3.16
CA GLY A 94 25.18 0.78 3.78
C GLY A 94 25.22 0.73 5.32
N SER A 95 26.15 1.42 5.98
CA SER A 95 26.32 1.39 7.42
C SER A 95 25.12 2.04 8.13
N LEU A 96 24.53 1.30 9.08
CA LEU A 96 23.44 1.76 9.95
C LEU A 96 24.02 2.47 11.18
N LYS A 97 23.43 3.60 11.55
CA LYS A 97 23.70 4.32 12.80
C LYS A 97 22.77 3.81 13.90
N SER A 98 23.07 4.15 15.16
CA SER A 98 22.21 3.79 16.30
C SER A 98 20.75 4.24 16.10
N ALA A 99 20.54 5.46 15.59
CA ALA A 99 19.21 5.96 15.25
C ALA A 99 18.47 5.10 14.21
N ASP A 100 19.18 4.57 13.20
CA ASP A 100 18.58 3.68 12.20
C ASP A 100 18.14 2.35 12.84
N LEU A 101 18.94 1.82 13.79
CA LEU A 101 18.58 0.60 14.53
C LEU A 101 17.36 0.80 15.43
N GLU A 102 17.19 1.98 16.02
CA GLU A 102 15.98 2.33 16.79
C GLU A 102 14.74 2.33 15.92
N VAL A 103 14.82 2.90 14.71
CA VAL A 103 13.73 2.89 13.72
C VAL A 103 13.40 1.47 13.27
N VAL A 104 14.40 0.64 12.97
CA VAL A 104 14.21 -0.78 12.64
C VAL A 104 13.52 -1.52 13.80
N ASN A 105 13.97 -1.32 15.04
CA ASN A 105 13.39 -1.92 16.23
C ASN A 105 11.93 -1.47 16.43
N HIS A 106 11.63 -0.19 16.22
CA HIS A 106 10.26 0.35 16.28
C HIS A 106 9.38 -0.33 15.24
N ALA A 107 9.81 -0.38 13.98
CA ALA A 107 9.06 -1.02 12.90
C ALA A 107 8.74 -2.50 13.18
N ILE A 108 9.73 -3.26 13.70
CA ILE A 108 9.56 -4.67 14.10
C ILE A 108 8.51 -4.80 15.21
N ARG A 109 8.52 -3.94 16.21
CA ARG A 109 7.55 -3.98 17.32
C ARG A 109 6.14 -3.64 16.83
N VAL A 110 5.98 -2.56 16.08
CA VAL A 110 4.67 -2.07 15.59
C VAL A 110 3.99 -3.10 14.71
N THR A 111 4.76 -3.80 13.86
CA THR A 111 4.23 -4.86 12.97
C THR A 111 4.10 -6.24 13.64
N GLY A 112 4.50 -6.37 14.92
CA GLY A 112 4.33 -7.59 15.71
C GLY A 112 5.25 -8.74 15.31
N ILE A 113 6.37 -8.48 14.64
CA ILE A 113 7.28 -9.52 14.13
C ILE A 113 8.53 -9.75 14.99
N THR A 114 8.52 -9.32 16.26
CA THR A 114 9.68 -9.46 17.15
C THR A 114 10.17 -10.91 17.25
N HIS A 115 9.25 -11.87 17.28
CA HIS A 115 9.54 -13.32 17.35
C HIS A 115 10.13 -13.90 16.04
N LEU A 116 10.07 -13.13 14.92
CA LEU A 116 10.57 -13.55 13.61
C LEU A 116 11.97 -13.00 13.31
N ARG A 117 12.52 -12.10 14.13
CA ARG A 117 13.74 -11.31 13.82
C ARG A 117 14.87 -12.16 13.24
N GLN A 118 15.18 -13.28 13.89
CA GLN A 118 16.28 -14.17 13.56
C GLN A 118 15.88 -15.32 12.60
N ARG A 119 14.66 -15.29 12.08
CA ARG A 119 14.20 -16.28 11.10
C ARG A 119 14.53 -15.82 9.68
N ARG A 120 14.90 -16.77 8.83
CA ARG A 120 15.16 -16.50 7.41
C ARG A 120 13.85 -16.27 6.68
N ILE A 121 13.81 -15.29 5.77
CA ILE A 121 12.62 -14.94 4.98
C ILE A 121 12.05 -16.17 4.25
N GLY A 122 12.91 -17.03 3.71
CA GLY A 122 12.48 -18.25 3.00
C GLY A 122 11.74 -19.28 3.87
N SER A 123 11.88 -19.20 5.22
CA SER A 123 11.20 -20.11 6.16
C SER A 123 9.88 -19.55 6.70
N LEU A 124 9.50 -18.32 6.31
CA LEU A 124 8.31 -17.66 6.78
C LEU A 124 7.09 -18.05 5.94
N SER A 125 5.91 -18.10 6.57
CA SER A 125 4.63 -18.13 5.87
C SER A 125 4.44 -16.86 5.03
N ASP A 126 3.51 -16.89 4.07
CA ASP A 126 3.24 -15.71 3.24
C ASP A 126 2.74 -14.52 4.09
N GLY A 127 1.92 -14.75 5.12
CA GLY A 127 1.48 -13.72 6.06
C GLY A 127 2.61 -13.15 6.92
N GLU A 128 3.48 -14.00 7.48
CA GLU A 128 4.66 -13.56 8.21
C GLU A 128 5.61 -12.74 7.33
N ARG A 129 5.83 -13.20 6.09
CA ARG A 129 6.64 -12.50 5.10
C ARG A 129 6.05 -11.14 4.76
N GLN A 130 4.74 -11.07 4.56
CA GLN A 130 4.05 -9.80 4.31
C GLN A 130 4.23 -8.81 5.46
N ARG A 131 4.13 -9.24 6.71
CA ARG A 131 4.40 -8.40 7.89
C ARG A 131 5.84 -7.88 7.92
N VAL A 132 6.82 -8.68 7.49
CA VAL A 132 8.23 -8.24 7.35
C VAL A 132 8.35 -7.15 6.28
N MET A 133 7.65 -7.29 5.15
CA MET A 133 7.65 -6.26 4.09
C MET A 133 6.99 -4.97 4.55
N LEU A 134 5.92 -5.05 5.35
CA LEU A 134 5.31 -3.88 5.98
C LEU A 134 6.26 -3.21 6.98
N ALA A 135 6.97 -4.00 7.79
CA ALA A 135 8.00 -3.48 8.70
C ALA A 135 9.12 -2.77 7.94
N LYS A 136 9.61 -3.33 6.83
CA LYS A 136 10.57 -2.67 5.93
C LYS A 136 10.06 -1.34 5.42
N ALA A 137 8.81 -1.29 4.95
CA ALA A 137 8.19 -0.05 4.47
C ALA A 137 8.04 0.99 5.58
N LEU A 138 7.68 0.56 6.80
CA LEU A 138 7.61 1.44 7.98
C LEU A 138 8.99 1.96 8.38
N ALA A 139 10.03 1.10 8.37
CA ALA A 139 11.41 1.47 8.67
C ALA A 139 12.00 2.49 7.68
N GLN A 140 11.42 2.64 6.51
CA GLN A 140 11.80 3.68 5.55
C GLN A 140 11.37 5.09 6.00
N GLU A 141 10.52 5.22 7.04
CA GLU A 141 10.05 6.50 7.63
C GLU A 141 9.45 7.48 6.62
N THR A 142 8.84 6.99 5.56
CA THR A 142 8.20 7.85 4.57
C THR A 142 6.79 8.28 5.02
N PRO A 143 6.31 9.47 4.61
CA PRO A 143 4.92 9.87 4.84
C PRO A 143 3.91 9.06 4.00
N PHE A 144 4.32 8.55 2.83
CA PHE A 144 3.47 7.80 1.92
C PHE A 144 3.94 6.35 1.78
N ILE A 145 2.98 5.41 1.78
CA ILE A 145 3.22 3.99 1.50
C ILE A 145 2.25 3.56 0.40
N LEU A 146 2.77 3.12 -0.74
CA LEU A 146 1.99 2.62 -1.87
C LEU A 146 2.18 1.12 -2.01
N MET A 147 1.08 0.38 -2.16
CA MET A 147 1.10 -1.08 -2.19
C MET A 147 0.31 -1.62 -3.37
N ASP A 148 0.89 -2.55 -4.10
CA ASP A 148 0.20 -3.26 -5.19
C ASP A 148 -0.18 -4.65 -4.72
N GLU A 149 -1.49 -4.88 -4.49
CA GLU A 149 -2.09 -6.14 -4.04
C GLU A 149 -1.37 -6.83 -2.87
N PRO A 150 -1.18 -6.16 -1.72
CA PRO A 150 -0.38 -6.69 -0.62
C PRO A 150 -0.97 -7.96 0.03
N THR A 151 -2.20 -8.35 -0.30
CA THR A 151 -2.91 -9.49 0.27
C THR A 151 -3.15 -10.64 -0.70
N ALA A 152 -2.60 -10.59 -1.94
CA ALA A 152 -2.92 -11.49 -3.04
C ALA A 152 -2.71 -12.99 -2.73
N PHE A 153 -1.74 -13.34 -1.89
CA PHE A 153 -1.39 -14.75 -1.59
C PHE A 153 -1.77 -15.17 -0.16
N LEU A 154 -2.55 -14.34 0.54
CA LEU A 154 -2.91 -14.59 1.93
C LEU A 154 -4.27 -15.29 2.03
N ASP A 155 -4.43 -16.13 3.03
CA ASP A 155 -5.73 -16.65 3.46
C ASP A 155 -6.58 -15.52 4.09
N TYR A 156 -7.89 -15.76 4.26
CA TYR A 156 -8.80 -14.72 4.74
C TYR A 156 -8.42 -14.16 6.13
N PRO A 157 -8.06 -14.97 7.15
CA PRO A 157 -7.58 -14.44 8.42
C PRO A 157 -6.36 -13.53 8.27
N SER A 158 -5.34 -13.96 7.53
CA SER A 158 -4.12 -13.16 7.31
C SER A 158 -4.38 -11.87 6.53
N ARG A 159 -5.32 -11.89 5.56
CA ARG A 159 -5.78 -10.66 4.87
C ARG A 159 -6.40 -9.68 5.85
N THR A 160 -7.33 -10.16 6.68
CA THR A 160 -8.01 -9.33 7.70
C THR A 160 -6.99 -8.69 8.65
N GLU A 161 -6.08 -9.49 9.20
CA GLU A 161 -5.02 -8.99 10.08
C GLU A 161 -4.11 -7.96 9.38
N THR A 162 -3.82 -8.16 8.08
CA THR A 162 -3.04 -7.20 7.28
C THR A 162 -3.78 -5.88 7.13
N PHE A 163 -5.08 -5.89 6.81
CA PHE A 163 -5.88 -4.66 6.71
C PHE A 163 -5.96 -3.92 8.05
N LEU A 164 -6.16 -4.64 9.17
CA LEU A 164 -6.17 -4.04 10.51
C LEU A 164 -4.81 -3.42 10.86
N LEU A 165 -3.71 -4.09 10.52
CA LEU A 165 -2.36 -3.54 10.69
C LEU A 165 -2.16 -2.28 9.84
N LEU A 166 -2.57 -2.29 8.56
CA LEU A 166 -2.47 -1.12 7.68
C LEU A 166 -3.27 0.06 8.22
N ARG A 167 -4.48 -0.18 8.73
CA ARG A 167 -5.30 0.85 9.38
C ARG A 167 -4.60 1.43 10.61
N LYS A 168 -4.00 0.58 11.44
CA LYS A 168 -3.19 1.01 12.58
C LYS A 168 -2.01 1.88 12.13
N LEU A 169 -1.25 1.46 11.11
CA LEU A 169 -0.14 2.24 10.56
C LEU A 169 -0.60 3.60 10.00
N ALA A 170 -1.77 3.65 9.37
CA ALA A 170 -2.32 4.90 8.86
C ALA A 170 -2.65 5.87 10.00
N HIS A 171 -3.35 5.43 11.03
CA HIS A 171 -3.88 6.30 12.07
C HIS A 171 -2.86 6.57 13.19
N GLU A 172 -2.20 5.54 13.73
CA GLU A 172 -1.28 5.68 14.87
C GLU A 172 0.11 6.15 14.42
N GLU A 173 0.64 5.60 13.32
CA GLU A 173 1.95 5.98 12.76
C GLU A 173 1.85 7.14 11.75
N ARG A 174 0.63 7.70 11.57
CA ARG A 174 0.32 8.85 10.69
C ARG A 174 0.80 8.67 9.25
N LYS A 175 0.69 7.45 8.70
CA LYS A 175 1.05 7.16 7.32
C LYS A 175 -0.13 7.37 6.38
N SER A 176 0.13 7.95 5.21
CA SER A 176 -0.85 7.99 4.12
C SER A 176 -0.63 6.76 3.25
N ILE A 177 -1.56 5.81 3.32
CA ILE A 177 -1.42 4.50 2.67
C ILE A 177 -2.40 4.39 1.52
N LEU A 178 -1.91 4.02 0.33
CA LEU A 178 -2.72 3.65 -0.83
C LEU A 178 -2.39 2.21 -1.21
N LEU A 179 -3.37 1.31 -1.16
CA LEU A 179 -3.20 -0.06 -1.61
C LEU A 179 -4.15 -0.42 -2.73
N SER A 180 -3.67 -1.10 -3.78
CA SER A 180 -4.58 -1.78 -4.70
C SER A 180 -5.07 -3.08 -4.08
N THR A 181 -6.34 -3.42 -4.30
CA THR A 181 -6.91 -4.66 -3.77
C THR A 181 -8.11 -5.12 -4.59
N HIS A 182 -8.36 -6.42 -4.53
CA HIS A 182 -9.61 -7.07 -4.98
C HIS A 182 -10.55 -7.43 -3.81
N ASP A 183 -10.10 -7.24 -2.56
CA ASP A 183 -10.86 -7.56 -1.35
C ASP A 183 -11.81 -6.40 -1.02
N LEU A 184 -12.95 -6.30 -1.74
CA LEU A 184 -13.92 -5.21 -1.58
C LEU A 184 -14.53 -5.19 -0.17
N ASP A 185 -14.78 -6.36 0.42
CA ASP A 185 -15.29 -6.48 1.79
C ASP A 185 -14.34 -5.81 2.80
N LEU A 186 -13.07 -6.18 2.78
CA LEU A 186 -12.08 -5.60 3.68
C LEU A 186 -11.80 -4.13 3.37
N ALA A 187 -11.82 -3.74 2.09
CA ALA A 187 -11.67 -2.34 1.70
C ALA A 187 -12.80 -1.47 2.27
N LEU A 188 -14.05 -1.91 2.16
CA LEU A 188 -15.22 -1.19 2.66
C LEU A 188 -15.26 -1.11 4.20
N LYS A 189 -14.78 -2.15 4.90
CA LYS A 189 -14.77 -2.21 6.38
C LYS A 189 -13.59 -1.49 7.02
N CYS A 190 -12.44 -1.49 6.36
CA CYS A 190 -11.19 -1.05 6.99
C CYS A 190 -10.64 0.27 6.46
N CYS A 191 -10.97 0.65 5.21
CA CYS A 191 -10.40 1.84 4.61
C CYS A 191 -11.24 3.11 4.87
N ASP A 192 -10.55 4.23 4.99
CA ASP A 192 -11.17 5.55 5.17
C ASP A 192 -11.71 6.09 3.84
N GLN A 193 -11.05 5.72 2.73
CA GLN A 193 -11.38 6.20 1.39
C GLN A 193 -11.24 5.08 0.36
N ILE A 194 -12.09 5.09 -0.64
CA ILE A 194 -12.07 4.20 -1.79
C ILE A 194 -11.82 5.02 -3.05
N TRP A 195 -10.90 4.56 -3.88
CA TRP A 195 -10.65 5.03 -5.23
C TRP A 195 -11.10 3.94 -6.20
N LEU A 196 -12.24 4.12 -6.83
CA LEU A 196 -12.74 3.21 -7.86
C LEU A 196 -12.23 3.63 -9.23
N LEU A 197 -11.40 2.81 -9.83
CA LEU A 197 -10.96 2.95 -11.23
C LEU A 197 -11.82 2.06 -12.12
N ASP A 198 -12.72 2.66 -12.87
CA ASP A 198 -13.62 1.96 -13.80
C ASP A 198 -13.66 2.66 -15.17
N LYS A 199 -13.46 1.89 -16.25
CA LYS A 199 -13.53 2.35 -17.66
C LYS A 199 -12.80 3.67 -17.91
N GLY A 200 -11.64 3.85 -17.26
CA GLY A 200 -10.81 5.05 -17.44
C GLY A 200 -11.28 6.28 -16.64
N THR A 201 -12.23 6.12 -15.74
CA THR A 201 -12.65 7.15 -14.79
C THR A 201 -12.22 6.78 -13.38
N LEU A 202 -11.97 7.78 -12.53
CA LEU A 202 -11.65 7.60 -11.13
C LEU A 202 -12.74 8.26 -10.28
N THR A 203 -13.48 7.43 -9.53
CA THR A 203 -14.47 7.89 -8.55
C THR A 203 -13.87 7.75 -7.16
N ILE A 204 -13.95 8.80 -6.35
CA ILE A 204 -13.36 8.86 -5.00
C ILE A 204 -14.47 9.15 -4.00
N GLY A 205 -14.44 8.44 -2.87
CA GLY A 205 -15.41 8.64 -1.80
C GLY A 205 -15.10 7.79 -0.57
N SER A 206 -15.83 8.02 0.50
CA SER A 206 -15.86 7.11 1.66
C SER A 206 -16.63 5.84 1.32
N PRO A 207 -16.48 4.76 2.10
CA PRO A 207 -17.34 3.57 1.98
C PRO A 207 -18.84 3.91 1.98
N GLN A 208 -19.26 4.88 2.80
CA GLN A 208 -20.65 5.36 2.89
C GLN A 208 -21.10 6.05 1.59
N ASP A 209 -20.25 6.88 0.98
CA ASP A 209 -20.58 7.54 -0.31
C ASP A 209 -20.82 6.47 -1.39
N PHE A 210 -20.03 5.41 -1.43
CA PHE A 210 -20.20 4.31 -2.39
C PHE A 210 -21.47 3.48 -2.15
N SER A 211 -21.90 3.36 -0.91
CA SER A 211 -23.19 2.74 -0.56
C SER A 211 -24.36 3.56 -1.12
N GLN A 212 -24.27 4.89 -1.07
CA GLN A 212 -25.32 5.79 -1.52
C GLN A 212 -25.36 5.91 -3.04
N ASN A 213 -24.22 6.13 -3.69
CA ASN A 213 -24.13 6.38 -5.13
C ASN A 213 -24.15 5.13 -6.00
N LYS A 214 -24.02 3.93 -5.39
CA LYS A 214 -24.04 2.62 -6.06
C LYS A 214 -22.98 2.45 -7.17
N ALA A 215 -21.88 3.18 -7.12
CA ALA A 215 -20.85 3.12 -8.16
C ALA A 215 -20.11 1.77 -8.14
N LEU A 216 -19.81 1.22 -6.95
CA LEU A 216 -19.24 -0.13 -6.82
C LEU A 216 -20.21 -1.21 -7.32
N ASP A 217 -21.50 -1.08 -6.98
CA ASP A 217 -22.52 -2.02 -7.42
C ASP A 217 -22.56 -2.10 -8.96
N ARG A 218 -22.52 -0.95 -9.64
CA ARG A 218 -22.47 -0.92 -11.12
C ARG A 218 -21.18 -1.46 -11.71
N ALA A 219 -20.04 -1.19 -11.06
CA ALA A 219 -18.73 -1.60 -11.57
C ALA A 219 -18.47 -3.11 -11.43
N PHE A 220 -19.00 -3.73 -10.35
CA PHE A 220 -18.71 -5.12 -10.01
C PHE A 220 -19.88 -6.08 -10.23
N SER A 221 -21.07 -5.59 -10.60
CA SER A 221 -22.20 -6.46 -10.99
C SER A 221 -22.00 -7.02 -12.40
N THR A 222 -22.46 -8.23 -12.60
CA THR A 222 -22.52 -8.94 -13.87
C THR A 222 -23.96 -9.39 -14.15
N PRO A 223 -24.31 -9.82 -15.36
CA PRO A 223 -25.67 -10.32 -15.64
C PRO A 223 -26.16 -11.42 -14.68
N ASN A 224 -25.24 -12.22 -14.14
CA ASN A 224 -25.55 -13.34 -13.26
C ASN A 224 -25.23 -13.07 -11.78
N PHE A 225 -24.70 -11.88 -11.43
CA PHE A 225 -24.31 -11.55 -10.07
C PHE A 225 -24.52 -10.06 -9.80
N GLN A 226 -25.30 -9.74 -8.78
CA GLN A 226 -25.48 -8.36 -8.32
C GLN A 226 -24.62 -8.11 -7.08
N PHE A 227 -23.64 -7.19 -7.21
CA PHE A 227 -22.89 -6.70 -6.08
C PHE A 227 -23.72 -5.67 -5.32
N ASP A 228 -23.73 -5.74 -4.00
CA ASP A 228 -24.48 -4.82 -3.13
C ASP A 228 -23.56 -4.30 -2.02
N THR A 229 -23.10 -3.07 -2.18
CA THR A 229 -22.19 -2.41 -1.22
C THR A 229 -22.75 -2.36 0.19
N THR A 230 -24.08 -2.26 0.35
CA THR A 230 -24.71 -2.12 1.68
C THR A 230 -24.50 -3.33 2.59
N LYS A 231 -24.34 -4.52 2.01
CA LYS A 231 -24.10 -5.77 2.75
C LYS A 231 -22.73 -5.84 3.43
N PHE A 232 -21.81 -4.98 3.03
CA PHE A 232 -20.42 -4.97 3.52
C PHE A 232 -20.13 -3.84 4.53
N LEU A 233 -21.06 -2.93 4.75
CA LEU A 233 -20.89 -1.82 5.69
C LEU A 233 -21.31 -2.13 7.12
N THR A 234 -22.06 -3.20 7.32
CA THR A 234 -22.43 -3.70 8.66
C THR A 234 -21.38 -4.69 9.16
N LEU A 235 -20.77 -4.36 10.31
CA LEU A 235 -19.95 -5.29 11.09
C LEU A 235 -20.86 -6.28 11.80
#